data_2c52c22904f8949dcaa1dbd047ebbaa3
#
_entry.id   2c52c22904f8949dcaa1dbd047ebbaa3
#
_cell.length_a   1.000
_cell.length_b   1.000
_cell.length_c   1.000
_cell.angle_alpha   90.00
_cell.angle_beta   90.00
_cell.angle_gamma   90.00
#
_symmetry.space_group_name_H-M   'P 1'
#
loop_
_entity.id
_entity.type
_entity.pdbx_description
1 polymer ?
#
loop_
_entity_poly.entity_id
_entity_poly.type
_entity_poly.pdbx_seq_one_letter_code
_entity_poly.pdbx_strand_id
1 'polypeptide(L)'
;DQRHSLMASVDYSYGTGKKYNGPILFGRKVLQDAGANIIMTAGSGTPYSKQSNITQEAASGINDRSTLEGSLNGSRLPWQFRLSMKLNKNFVINWTDKKKSNLNVYVQVQNLLDAKNVISVYRATGNPDDDGYLTDAAAQNSINSKNDPDSFRYLYSLAVNNPSNYSLP
;
A
#
# COMPACT_ATOMS: atom_id res chain seq x y z
N ASP A 1 -13.72 -10.44 -6.22
CA ASP A 1 -12.57 -10.91 -7.00
C ASP A 1 -11.76 -9.77 -7.60
N GLN A 2 -10.47 -9.97 -7.79
CA GLN A 2 -9.56 -9.08 -8.49
C GLN A 2 -9.50 -9.53 -9.97
N ARG A 3 -9.96 -8.70 -10.90
CA ARG A 3 -10.10 -9.10 -12.32
C ARG A 3 -8.77 -9.17 -13.07
N HIS A 4 -7.85 -8.28 -12.73
CA HIS A 4 -6.56 -8.17 -13.40
C HIS A 4 -5.46 -8.13 -12.36
N SER A 5 -4.42 -8.90 -12.57
CA SER A 5 -3.21 -8.93 -11.76
C SER A 5 -2.00 -9.01 -12.68
N LEU A 6 -1.04 -8.15 -12.44
CA LEU A 6 0.25 -8.12 -13.13
C LEU A 6 1.35 -8.25 -12.10
N MET A 7 2.30 -9.14 -12.35
CA MET A 7 3.52 -9.26 -11.58
C MET A 7 4.70 -9.32 -12.53
N ALA A 8 5.71 -8.51 -12.27
CA ALA A 8 6.97 -8.53 -12.99
C ALA A 8 8.12 -8.57 -11.99
N SER A 9 9.15 -9.35 -12.29
CA SER A 9 10.36 -9.39 -11.49
C SER A 9 11.59 -9.32 -12.38
N VAL A 10 12.58 -8.58 -11.93
CA VAL A 10 13.89 -8.45 -12.58
C VAL A 10 14.95 -8.78 -11.55
N ASP A 11 15.75 -9.79 -11.84
CA ASP A 11 16.92 -10.19 -11.06
C ASP A 11 18.18 -9.90 -11.83
N TYR A 12 19.13 -9.23 -11.19
CA TYR A 12 20.46 -9.03 -11.73
C TYR A 12 21.51 -9.35 -10.65
N SER A 13 22.52 -10.13 -11.02
CA SER A 13 23.60 -10.49 -10.09
C SER A 13 24.96 -10.46 -10.78
N TYR A 14 25.95 -9.97 -10.08
CA TYR A 14 27.34 -10.03 -10.52
C TYR A 14 27.96 -11.37 -10.15
N GLY A 15 28.64 -11.96 -11.11
CA GLY A 15 29.32 -13.23 -10.92
C GLY A 15 30.57 -13.15 -10.05
N THR A 16 31.12 -14.34 -9.73
CA THR A 16 32.33 -14.51 -8.93
C THR A 16 33.59 -14.62 -9.82
N GLY A 17 34.71 -14.13 -9.35
CA GLY A 17 36.03 -14.36 -9.93
C GLY A 17 36.18 -13.90 -11.40
N LYS A 18 36.36 -14.87 -12.32
CA LYS A 18 36.51 -14.59 -13.76
C LYS A 18 35.19 -14.20 -14.46
N LYS A 19 34.04 -14.55 -13.88
CA LYS A 19 32.72 -14.20 -14.41
C LYS A 19 32.24 -12.83 -13.96
N TYR A 20 33.03 -12.12 -13.18
CA TYR A 20 32.70 -10.78 -12.74
C TYR A 20 32.85 -9.77 -13.87
N ASN A 21 31.76 -9.06 -14.18
CA ASN A 21 31.70 -8.05 -15.25
C ASN A 21 31.30 -6.66 -14.68
N GLY A 22 31.42 -6.47 -13.37
CA GLY A 22 31.06 -5.23 -12.70
C GLY A 22 32.23 -4.24 -12.57
N PRO A 23 31.98 -3.07 -11.95
CA PRO A 23 33.00 -2.04 -11.77
C PRO A 23 34.10 -2.48 -10.79
N ILE A 24 35.32 -2.11 -11.13
CA ILE A 24 36.49 -2.29 -10.25
C ILE A 24 36.82 -0.93 -9.64
N LEU A 25 36.69 -0.80 -8.32
CA LEU A 25 36.99 0.40 -7.56
C LEU A 25 38.21 0.13 -6.67
N PHE A 26 39.21 1.01 -6.72
CA PHE A 26 40.46 0.87 -5.98
C PHE A 26 41.14 -0.52 -6.13
N GLY A 27 41.09 -1.08 -7.35
CA GLY A 27 41.65 -2.41 -7.63
C GLY A 27 40.85 -3.59 -7.07
N ARG A 28 39.68 -3.35 -6.45
CA ARG A 28 38.82 -4.39 -5.87
C ARG A 28 37.50 -4.52 -6.61
N LYS A 29 37.02 -5.75 -6.74
CA LYS A 29 35.72 -6.11 -7.34
C LYS A 29 34.61 -5.90 -6.33
N VAL A 30 34.20 -4.63 -6.13
CA VAL A 30 33.30 -4.23 -5.01
C VAL A 30 31.91 -4.85 -5.09
N LEU A 31 31.40 -5.13 -6.29
CA LEU A 31 30.07 -5.72 -6.47
C LEU A 31 30.12 -7.23 -6.77
N GLN A 32 31.27 -7.88 -6.59
CA GLN A 32 31.37 -9.32 -6.74
C GLN A 32 30.40 -10.01 -5.76
N ASP A 33 29.64 -11.01 -6.24
CA ASP A 33 28.62 -11.72 -5.45
C ASP A 33 27.50 -10.81 -4.87
N ALA A 34 27.31 -9.63 -5.47
CA ALA A 34 26.19 -8.76 -5.17
C ALA A 34 25.06 -8.98 -6.18
N GLY A 35 23.83 -8.85 -5.73
CA GLY A 35 22.64 -8.95 -6.56
C GLY A 35 21.62 -7.87 -6.22
N ALA A 36 20.79 -7.58 -7.20
CA ALA A 36 19.62 -6.71 -7.07
C ALA A 36 18.39 -7.44 -7.62
N ASN A 37 17.32 -7.45 -6.87
CA ASN A 37 16.01 -7.95 -7.29
C ASN A 37 14.99 -6.81 -7.19
N ILE A 38 14.22 -6.60 -8.24
CA ILE A 38 13.11 -5.64 -8.27
C ILE A 38 11.85 -6.40 -8.59
N ILE A 39 10.82 -6.22 -7.78
CA ILE A 39 9.51 -6.83 -7.96
C ILE A 39 8.47 -5.73 -8.06
N MET A 40 7.71 -5.75 -9.14
CA MET A 40 6.55 -4.89 -9.37
C MET A 40 5.29 -5.73 -9.33
N THR A 41 4.30 -5.29 -8.57
CA THR A 41 2.95 -5.87 -8.58
C THR A 41 1.94 -4.78 -8.86
N ALA A 42 0.97 -5.07 -9.72
CA ALA A 42 -0.16 -4.21 -10.00
C ALA A 42 -1.43 -5.05 -10.06
N GLY A 43 -2.52 -4.56 -9.50
CA GLY A 43 -3.77 -5.28 -9.49
C GLY A 43 -4.99 -4.37 -9.57
N SER A 44 -6.03 -4.82 -10.25
CA SER A 44 -7.30 -4.11 -10.25
C SER A 44 -7.92 -4.14 -8.85
N GLY A 45 -8.61 -3.07 -8.47
CA GLY A 45 -9.31 -3.01 -7.19
C GLY A 45 -10.35 -4.11 -7.01
N THR A 46 -10.60 -4.45 -5.76
CA THR A 46 -11.67 -5.37 -5.36
C THR A 46 -13.03 -4.72 -5.49
N PRO A 47 -14.10 -5.48 -5.71
CA PRO A 47 -15.45 -4.94 -5.80
C PRO A 47 -15.98 -4.50 -4.43
N TYR A 48 -16.81 -3.46 -4.43
CA TYR A 48 -17.61 -3.07 -3.27
C TYR A 48 -19.02 -2.64 -3.69
N SER A 49 -19.94 -2.64 -2.72
CA SER A 49 -21.33 -2.22 -2.94
C SER A 49 -21.46 -0.74 -2.57
N LYS A 50 -21.77 0.09 -3.57
CA LYS A 50 -22.00 1.52 -3.36
C LYS A 50 -23.36 1.73 -2.67
N GLN A 51 -23.48 2.77 -1.84
CA GLN A 51 -24.75 3.17 -1.23
C GLN A 51 -25.19 4.53 -1.75
N SER A 52 -26.51 4.71 -1.87
CA SER A 52 -27.12 5.92 -2.40
C SER A 52 -27.31 7.02 -1.37
N ASN A 53 -27.39 6.66 -0.08
CA ASN A 53 -27.60 7.61 1.01
C ASN A 53 -26.33 7.81 1.82
N ILE A 54 -26.09 9.04 2.21
CA ILE A 54 -24.98 9.42 3.08
C ILE A 54 -25.34 9.04 4.53
N THR A 55 -24.42 8.38 5.22
CA THR A 55 -24.55 7.97 6.63
C THR A 55 -23.26 8.32 7.38
N GLN A 56 -23.32 8.33 8.71
CA GLN A 56 -22.14 8.54 9.58
C GLN A 56 -21.19 7.33 9.55
N GLU A 57 -20.71 6.93 8.37
CA GLU A 57 -19.91 5.72 8.23
C GLU A 57 -18.58 5.80 8.97
N ALA A 58 -17.95 6.97 9.03
CA ALA A 58 -16.71 7.18 9.76
C ALA A 58 -16.84 7.02 11.29
N ALA A 59 -17.99 7.34 11.86
CA ALA A 59 -18.21 7.27 13.31
C ALA A 59 -18.95 5.99 13.73
N SER A 60 -19.87 5.51 12.92
CA SER A 60 -20.80 4.42 13.29
C SER A 60 -20.57 3.15 12.48
N GLY A 61 -19.64 3.17 11.51
CA GLY A 61 -19.43 2.08 10.57
C GLY A 61 -20.60 1.88 9.61
N ILE A 62 -20.79 0.66 9.15
CA ILE A 62 -21.89 0.31 8.25
C ILE A 62 -23.22 0.43 9.00
N ASN A 63 -24.08 1.32 8.54
CA ASN A 63 -25.39 1.55 9.16
C ASN A 63 -26.46 0.64 8.51
N ASP A 64 -27.38 0.14 9.33
CA ASP A 64 -28.52 -0.70 8.89
C ASP A 64 -29.47 0.03 7.94
N ARG A 65 -29.44 1.36 7.93
CA ARG A 65 -30.25 2.19 7.03
C ARG A 65 -29.56 2.51 5.70
N SER A 66 -28.45 1.86 5.39
CA SER A 66 -27.78 2.05 4.12
C SER A 66 -28.59 1.44 2.98
N THR A 67 -28.79 2.22 1.91
CA THR A 67 -29.54 1.78 0.71
C THR A 67 -28.56 1.54 -0.42
N LEU A 68 -28.65 0.34 -1.04
CA LEU A 68 -27.78 -0.04 -2.14
C LEU A 68 -28.00 0.86 -3.35
N GLU A 69 -26.91 1.38 -3.95
CA GLU A 69 -26.93 2.05 -5.24
C GLU A 69 -26.43 1.09 -6.33
N GLY A 70 -27.31 0.78 -7.28
CA GLY A 70 -26.99 -0.14 -8.36
C GLY A 70 -27.01 -1.60 -7.93
N SER A 71 -26.00 -2.36 -8.29
CA SER A 71 -25.90 -3.81 -7.99
C SER A 71 -24.95 -4.09 -6.84
N LEU A 72 -25.16 -5.23 -6.17
CA LEU A 72 -24.23 -5.74 -5.17
C LEU A 72 -22.84 -5.93 -5.80
N ASN A 73 -21.81 -5.38 -5.16
CA ASN A 73 -20.42 -5.40 -5.67
C ASN A 73 -20.27 -4.79 -7.08
N GLY A 74 -21.13 -3.83 -7.43
CA GLY A 74 -21.15 -3.17 -8.74
C GLY A 74 -20.04 -2.17 -8.96
N SER A 75 -19.49 -1.60 -7.88
CA SER A 75 -18.38 -0.64 -7.92
C SER A 75 -17.05 -1.31 -7.62
N ARG A 76 -15.94 -0.65 -7.95
CA ARG A 76 -14.58 -1.17 -7.74
C ARG A 76 -13.66 -0.14 -7.14
N LEU A 77 -12.79 -0.60 -6.25
CA LEU A 77 -11.68 0.19 -5.73
C LEU A 77 -10.70 0.56 -6.84
N PRO A 78 -9.86 1.58 -6.63
CA PRO A 78 -8.77 1.93 -7.55
C PRO A 78 -7.77 0.77 -7.72
N TRP A 79 -6.96 0.87 -8.78
CA TRP A 79 -5.84 -0.02 -8.98
C TRP A 79 -4.83 0.11 -7.84
N GLN A 80 -4.27 -1.01 -7.44
CA GLN A 80 -3.20 -1.11 -6.46
C GLN A 80 -1.87 -1.33 -7.18
N PHE A 81 -0.83 -0.68 -6.70
CA PHE A 81 0.51 -0.78 -7.26
C PHE A 81 1.54 -0.87 -6.14
N ARG A 82 2.52 -1.76 -6.28
CA ARG A 82 3.64 -1.87 -5.35
C ARG A 82 4.92 -2.19 -6.11
N LEU A 83 5.97 -1.46 -5.77
CA LEU A 83 7.33 -1.71 -6.22
C LEU A 83 8.20 -2.04 -5.01
N SER A 84 8.88 -3.18 -5.03
CA SER A 84 9.78 -3.61 -3.96
C SER A 84 11.16 -3.88 -4.54
N MET A 85 12.20 -3.59 -3.77
CA MET A 85 13.58 -3.81 -4.16
C MET A 85 14.33 -4.55 -3.06
N LYS A 86 15.15 -5.51 -3.45
CA LYS A 86 16.08 -6.20 -2.56
C LYS A 86 17.48 -6.12 -3.14
N LEU A 87 18.42 -5.63 -2.35
CA LEU A 87 19.85 -5.66 -2.64
C LEU A 87 20.50 -6.68 -1.72
N ASN A 88 21.35 -7.53 -2.23
CA ASN A 88 22.06 -8.53 -1.44
C ASN A 88 23.52 -8.63 -1.84
N LYS A 89 24.34 -9.04 -0.89
CA LYS A 89 25.74 -9.32 -1.12
C LYS A 89 26.21 -10.50 -0.27
N ASN A 90 26.90 -11.42 -0.91
CA ASN A 90 27.53 -12.55 -0.23
C ASN A 90 29.01 -12.24 0.04
N PHE A 91 29.43 -12.53 1.25
CA PHE A 91 30.81 -12.48 1.70
C PHE A 91 31.27 -13.87 2.06
N VAL A 92 32.40 -14.30 1.52
CA VAL A 92 33.06 -15.53 1.94
C VAL A 92 34.12 -15.18 2.98
N ILE A 93 33.95 -15.66 4.20
CA ILE A 93 34.87 -15.44 5.29
C ILE A 93 35.69 -16.72 5.47
N ASN A 94 36.99 -16.63 5.24
CA ASN A 94 37.92 -17.73 5.45
C ASN A 94 38.49 -17.62 6.86
N TRP A 95 38.09 -18.55 7.74
CA TRP A 95 38.60 -18.62 9.12
C TRP A 95 39.93 -19.39 9.19
N THR A 96 40.05 -20.40 8.36
CA THR A 96 41.26 -21.26 8.23
C THR A 96 41.21 -21.84 6.81
N ASP A 97 42.33 -22.38 6.31
CA ASP A 97 42.41 -22.98 4.97
C ASP A 97 41.32 -24.06 4.71
N LYS A 98 40.79 -24.67 5.78
CA LYS A 98 39.78 -25.73 5.73
C LYS A 98 38.37 -25.27 6.16
N LYS A 99 38.22 -24.07 6.76
CA LYS A 99 36.91 -23.57 7.25
C LYS A 99 36.53 -22.28 6.56
N LYS A 100 35.47 -22.33 5.78
CA LYS A 100 34.86 -21.17 5.12
C LYS A 100 33.45 -20.97 5.64
N SER A 101 33.08 -19.74 5.86
CA SER A 101 31.71 -19.34 6.22
C SER A 101 31.20 -18.36 5.18
N ASN A 102 29.91 -18.45 4.85
CA ASN A 102 29.25 -17.51 3.95
C ASN A 102 28.36 -16.59 4.77
N LEU A 103 28.56 -15.30 4.62
CA LEU A 103 27.70 -14.25 5.21
C LEU A 103 26.94 -13.57 4.06
N ASN A 104 25.61 -13.67 4.10
CA ASN A 104 24.75 -12.91 3.18
C ASN A 104 24.20 -11.70 3.93
N VAL A 105 24.50 -10.52 3.42
CA VAL A 105 23.94 -9.25 3.89
C VAL A 105 22.97 -8.76 2.83
N TYR A 106 21.75 -8.37 3.25
CA TYR A 106 20.77 -7.83 2.33
C TYR A 106 20.02 -6.63 2.94
N VAL A 107 19.55 -5.76 2.05
CA VAL A 107 18.63 -4.67 2.34
C VAL A 107 17.41 -4.88 1.45
N GLN A 108 16.23 -4.88 2.06
CA GLN A 108 14.96 -4.98 1.35
C GLN A 108 14.12 -3.75 1.65
N VAL A 109 13.63 -3.10 0.59
CA VAL A 109 12.70 -1.99 0.66
C VAL A 109 11.39 -2.44 0.03
N GLN A 110 10.33 -2.39 0.79
CA GLN A 110 8.96 -2.63 0.30
C GLN A 110 8.32 -1.30 -0.01
N ASN A 111 7.44 -1.28 -1.02
CA ASN A 111 6.74 -0.08 -1.43
C ASN A 111 7.68 1.11 -1.70
N LEU A 112 8.69 0.88 -2.54
CA LEU A 112 9.77 1.85 -2.86
C LEU A 112 9.25 3.22 -3.34
N LEU A 113 8.05 3.28 -3.91
CA LEU A 113 7.43 4.50 -4.43
C LEU A 113 6.46 5.15 -3.43
N ASP A 114 6.36 4.63 -2.20
CA ASP A 114 5.38 5.07 -1.19
C ASP A 114 3.95 5.17 -1.75
N ALA A 115 3.56 4.18 -2.57
CA ALA A 115 2.25 4.15 -3.19
C ALA A 115 1.16 3.91 -2.14
N LYS A 116 0.26 4.87 -1.96
CA LYS A 116 -0.90 4.76 -1.08
C LYS A 116 -2.00 3.95 -1.78
N ASN A 117 -2.02 2.65 -1.55
CA ASN A 117 -3.00 1.76 -2.13
C ASN A 117 -4.29 1.77 -1.31
N VAL A 118 -5.38 2.18 -1.92
CA VAL A 118 -6.72 2.19 -1.31
C VAL A 118 -7.23 0.76 -1.20
N ILE A 119 -7.56 0.30 0.01
CA ILE A 119 -8.12 -1.04 0.28
C ILE A 119 -9.56 -0.99 0.77
N SER A 120 -10.03 0.19 1.18
CA SER A 120 -11.41 0.44 1.58
C SER A 120 -11.81 1.86 1.22
N VAL A 121 -13.08 2.09 1.00
CA VAL A 121 -13.67 3.42 0.74
C VAL A 121 -14.99 3.55 1.47
N TYR A 122 -15.40 4.77 1.75
CA TYR A 122 -16.74 5.08 2.20
C TYR A 122 -17.74 4.84 1.08
N ARG A 123 -18.77 4.04 1.33
CA ARG A 123 -19.62 3.47 0.28
C ARG A 123 -20.50 4.49 -0.44
N ALA A 124 -20.87 5.59 0.22
CA ALA A 124 -21.66 6.65 -0.40
C ALA A 124 -20.84 7.48 -1.39
N THR A 125 -19.63 7.88 -1.00
CA THR A 125 -18.77 8.74 -1.81
C THR A 125 -17.85 7.97 -2.75
N GLY A 126 -17.46 6.75 -2.37
CA GLY A 126 -16.39 6.00 -3.04
C GLY A 126 -15.00 6.58 -2.75
N ASN A 127 -14.88 7.47 -1.76
CA ASN A 127 -13.63 8.13 -1.37
C ASN A 127 -13.07 7.44 -0.11
N PRO A 128 -11.76 7.21 0.00
CA PRO A 128 -11.15 6.69 1.23
C PRO A 128 -11.08 7.72 2.37
N ASP A 129 -11.15 9.03 2.06
CA ASP A 129 -10.90 10.12 3.01
C ASP A 129 -12.13 10.98 3.31
N ASP A 130 -13.30 10.67 2.74
CA ASP A 130 -14.53 11.45 2.94
C ASP A 130 -15.78 10.57 2.79
N ASP A 131 -16.57 10.46 3.87
CA ASP A 131 -17.86 9.76 3.84
C ASP A 131 -19.03 10.66 3.38
N GLY A 132 -18.77 11.97 3.15
CA GLY A 132 -19.75 12.96 2.70
C GLY A 132 -20.65 13.51 3.81
N TYR A 133 -20.60 12.99 5.03
CA TYR A 133 -21.56 13.35 6.08
C TYR A 133 -21.51 14.83 6.49
N LEU A 134 -20.29 15.41 6.57
CA LEU A 134 -20.13 16.80 6.98
C LEU A 134 -20.67 17.80 5.94
N THR A 135 -20.77 17.41 4.68
CA THR A 135 -21.24 18.26 3.56
C THR A 135 -22.67 17.95 3.13
N ASP A 136 -23.24 16.84 3.63
CA ASP A 136 -24.61 16.45 3.29
C ASP A 136 -25.64 17.42 3.85
N ALA A 137 -26.55 17.90 2.98
CA ALA A 137 -27.61 18.85 3.34
C ALA A 137 -28.58 18.29 4.39
N ALA A 138 -28.89 16.99 4.31
CA ALA A 138 -29.79 16.33 5.26
C ALA A 138 -29.16 16.18 6.66
N ALA A 139 -27.85 16.10 6.73
CA ALA A 139 -27.12 15.97 7.99
C ALA A 139 -26.95 17.30 8.75
N GLN A 140 -27.07 18.47 8.06
CA GLN A 140 -26.78 19.78 8.68
C GLN A 140 -27.63 20.08 9.92
N ASN A 141 -28.91 19.73 9.91
CA ASN A 141 -29.77 19.94 11.08
C ASN A 141 -29.28 19.14 12.29
N SER A 142 -28.89 17.90 12.10
CA SER A 142 -28.33 17.04 13.15
C SER A 142 -26.99 17.55 13.66
N ILE A 143 -26.12 18.03 12.76
CA ILE A 143 -24.81 18.59 13.11
C ILE A 143 -24.97 19.86 13.91
N ASN A 144 -25.82 20.80 13.45
CA ASN A 144 -26.06 22.10 14.10
C ASN A 144 -26.82 21.99 15.43
N SER A 145 -27.50 20.87 15.69
CA SER A 145 -28.19 20.61 16.98
C SER A 145 -27.26 20.06 18.07
N LYS A 146 -25.98 19.81 17.77
CA LYS A 146 -24.99 19.40 18.78
C LYS A 146 -24.68 20.55 19.73
N ASN A 147 -24.29 20.25 20.98
CA ASN A 147 -23.91 21.26 21.97
C ASN A 147 -22.77 22.17 21.50
N ASP A 148 -21.84 21.62 20.75
CA ASP A 148 -20.72 22.32 20.09
C ASP A 148 -20.54 21.78 18.68
N PRO A 149 -21.20 22.39 17.66
CA PRO A 149 -21.13 21.93 16.27
C PRO A 149 -19.74 22.04 15.65
N ASP A 150 -18.94 23.03 16.04
CA ASP A 150 -17.61 23.24 15.48
C ASP A 150 -16.61 22.19 15.97
N SER A 151 -16.60 21.92 17.28
CA SER A 151 -15.83 20.82 17.84
C SER A 151 -16.28 19.48 17.27
N PHE A 152 -17.57 19.26 17.07
CA PHE A 152 -18.06 18.05 16.42
C PHE A 152 -17.50 17.90 15.00
N ARG A 153 -17.59 18.95 14.16
CA ARG A 153 -17.04 18.93 12.79
C ARG A 153 -15.54 18.63 12.78
N TYR A 154 -14.79 19.26 13.67
CA TYR A 154 -13.37 19.04 13.78
C TYR A 154 -13.02 17.59 14.15
N LEU A 155 -13.63 17.06 15.22
CA LEU A 155 -13.41 15.68 15.66
C LEU A 155 -13.87 14.66 14.61
N TYR A 156 -14.98 14.94 13.94
CA TYR A 156 -15.48 14.08 12.87
C TYR A 156 -14.54 14.05 11.68
N SER A 157 -13.97 15.20 11.28
CA SER A 157 -12.99 15.26 10.18
C SER A 157 -11.72 14.45 10.45
N LEU A 158 -11.32 14.32 11.73
CA LEU A 158 -10.21 13.44 12.11
C LEU A 158 -10.59 11.96 12.01
N ALA A 159 -11.83 11.61 12.32
CA ALA A 159 -12.31 10.22 12.21
C ALA A 159 -12.49 9.77 10.76
N VAL A 160 -12.90 10.68 9.88
CA VAL A 160 -13.06 10.43 8.43
C VAL A 160 -11.71 10.06 7.81
N ASN A 161 -10.65 10.73 8.22
CA ASN A 161 -9.30 10.49 7.69
C ASN A 161 -8.70 9.21 8.29
N ASN A 162 -9.24 8.06 7.87
CA ASN A 162 -8.94 6.76 8.46
C ASN A 162 -7.78 6.05 7.75
N PRO A 163 -6.61 5.89 8.42
CA PRO A 163 -5.47 5.16 7.86
C PRO A 163 -5.78 3.72 7.44
N SER A 164 -6.82 3.10 8.04
CA SER A 164 -7.24 1.73 7.70
C SER A 164 -7.81 1.58 6.28
N ASN A 165 -8.13 2.69 5.61
CA ASN A 165 -8.59 2.68 4.22
C ASN A 165 -7.45 2.46 3.23
N TYR A 166 -6.21 2.47 3.70
CA TYR A 166 -5.01 2.26 2.90
C TYR A 166 -4.25 1.01 3.33
N SER A 167 -3.58 0.36 2.38
CA SER A 167 -2.65 -0.70 2.74
C SER A 167 -1.45 -0.10 3.49
N LEU A 168 -1.04 -0.75 4.56
CA LEU A 168 0.24 -0.42 5.19
C LEU A 168 1.39 -0.58 4.19
N PRO A 169 2.43 0.26 4.27
CA PRO A 169 3.60 0.19 3.40
C PRO A 169 4.37 -1.12 3.54
#